data_645f6926e1c05ae3a7567d540a19bbac
#
_entry.id   645f6926e1c05ae3a7567d540a19bbac
#
_cell.length_a   1.000
_cell.length_b   1.000
_cell.length_c   1.000
_cell.angle_alpha   90.00
_cell.angle_beta   90.00
_cell.angle_gamma   90.00
#
_symmetry.space_group_name_H-M   'P 1'
#
loop_
_entity.id
_entity.type
_entity.pdbx_description
1 polymer ?
#
loop_
_entity_poly.entity_id
_entity_poly.type
_entity_poly.pdbx_seq_one_letter_code
_entity_poly.pdbx_strand_id
1 'polypeptide(L)'
;MKPMLSRNQPQTSGHVDVITQIESDVTLTAREKLIKVRQEMRRRYELLRQASDMRRDTTFQPYRAAKIRGKAHPDPVIESMALASVSVPDVTMELNIPQRIIHQGILSDLQLEAVMYSKQQHAAYYPSGERKGFLLGDGAGVGKGRTIAGIILDNWNQGRTKAIWLSVSNDLRQDAERDLADVGAGHITVHPFHKFKYGARLADKENGSIKDGVIFGTYASLIGERHHDKLKTTRLGKTLKSNQATRLHQLLTWCGSKFDGLVVFDECHKAKNLYQANGKPSKTGHTVVELQKSLKHARVVYASATGASEPKHMSYMSRIGLWGAGTGFRNSEQFIDALTKAGVGAMELVAMDMKRRGVYLARQLSFEGCSFELDEVPLDNRFVEMYDKCIELWNDAKDYFYKAALLMGDDFKMPGMWQQFWAAHQRFFKYLCMSAKVPHVVRIARQAQRNDKCVIIGLQSTGEQRVMCHLK
;
A
#
# COMPACT_ATOMS: atom_id res chain seq x y z
N MET A 1 -3.00 -3.88 60.13
CA MET A 1 -1.85 -4.53 59.46
C MET A 1 -2.25 -4.76 57.98
N LYS A 2 -1.77 -3.93 57.07
CA LYS A 2 -1.86 -4.11 55.63
C LYS A 2 -0.48 -4.50 55.12
N PRO A 3 -0.32 -5.54 54.28
CA PRO A 3 0.95 -5.77 53.61
C PRO A 3 1.07 -4.85 52.40
N MET A 4 2.16 -4.12 52.33
CA MET A 4 2.63 -3.38 51.18
C MET A 4 3.02 -4.37 50.07
N LEU A 5 2.32 -4.32 48.95
CA LEU A 5 2.78 -4.92 47.71
C LEU A 5 3.68 -3.90 47.00
N SER A 6 4.97 -4.21 46.94
CA SER A 6 5.97 -3.46 46.18
C SER A 6 5.62 -3.50 44.71
N ARG A 7 5.37 -2.34 44.12
CA ARG A 7 5.31 -2.13 42.67
C ARG A 7 6.73 -2.27 42.10
N ASN A 8 7.06 -3.44 41.56
CA ASN A 8 8.12 -3.55 40.57
C ASN A 8 7.66 -2.95 39.26
N GLN A 9 8.00 -1.69 39.03
CA GLN A 9 8.00 -1.12 37.66
C GLN A 9 9.15 -1.81 36.91
N PRO A 10 8.92 -2.31 35.68
CA PRO A 10 10.04 -2.67 34.81
C PRO A 10 10.78 -1.38 34.46
N GLN A 11 12.01 -1.28 34.95
CA GLN A 11 12.96 -0.27 34.50
C GLN A 11 13.14 -0.49 32.99
N THR A 12 12.66 0.46 32.18
CA THR A 12 13.09 0.62 30.79
C THR A 12 14.56 1.03 30.83
N SER A 13 15.46 0.03 30.90
CA SER A 13 16.88 0.24 30.62
C SER A 13 16.94 0.73 29.17
N GLY A 14 17.30 2.00 29.01
CA GLY A 14 17.59 2.60 27.70
C GLY A 14 18.78 1.86 27.09
N HIS A 15 18.48 0.81 26.30
CA HIS A 15 19.44 0.22 25.41
C HIS A 15 19.72 1.25 24.29
N VAL A 16 20.75 2.04 24.50
CA VAL A 16 21.33 2.83 23.41
C VAL A 16 21.77 1.82 22.34
N ASP A 17 21.27 1.97 21.12
CA ASP A 17 21.58 1.06 20.04
C ASP A 17 23.10 1.03 19.82
N VAL A 18 23.68 -0.18 19.77
CA VAL A 18 25.14 -0.40 19.59
C VAL A 18 25.67 0.37 18.37
N ILE A 19 24.89 0.50 17.30
CA ILE A 19 25.26 1.30 16.12
C ILE A 19 25.38 2.78 16.49
N THR A 20 24.45 3.32 17.25
CA THR A 20 24.50 4.71 17.74
C THR A 20 25.69 4.94 18.67
N GLN A 21 26.06 3.94 19.48
CA GLN A 21 27.26 4.00 20.31
C GLN A 21 28.55 4.06 19.47
N ILE A 22 28.65 3.21 18.43
CA ILE A 22 29.79 3.20 17.52
C ILE A 22 29.91 4.53 16.76
N GLU A 23 28.77 5.08 16.31
CA GLU A 23 28.73 6.36 15.58
C GLU A 23 29.13 7.55 16.45
N SER A 24 28.77 7.53 17.75
CA SER A 24 29.08 8.59 18.71
C SER A 24 30.48 8.48 19.34
N ASP A 25 31.19 7.36 19.15
CA ASP A 25 32.52 7.15 19.74
C ASP A 25 33.57 8.08 19.07
N VAL A 26 34.00 9.08 19.81
CA VAL A 26 34.98 10.08 19.35
C VAL A 26 36.42 9.55 19.24
N THR A 27 36.70 8.37 19.78
CA THR A 27 38.04 7.76 19.72
C THR A 27 38.27 6.99 18.43
N LEU A 28 37.22 6.66 17.68
CA LEU A 28 37.29 5.92 16.44
C LEU A 28 37.37 6.85 15.24
N THR A 29 38.24 6.50 14.30
CA THR A 29 38.27 7.12 12.97
C THR A 29 37.01 6.76 12.19
N ALA A 30 36.66 7.56 11.18
CA ALA A 30 35.50 7.30 10.31
C ALA A 30 35.56 5.90 9.67
N ARG A 31 36.77 5.43 9.30
CA ARG A 31 36.98 4.11 8.73
C ARG A 31 36.72 2.98 9.76
N GLU A 32 37.17 3.15 10.99
CA GLU A 32 36.96 2.18 12.07
C GLU A 32 35.48 2.10 12.48
N LYS A 33 34.80 3.26 12.54
CA LYS A 33 33.34 3.31 12.76
C LYS A 33 32.61 2.50 11.69
N LEU A 34 32.93 2.72 10.43
CA LEU A 34 32.33 2.02 9.31
C LEU A 34 32.52 0.49 9.41
N ILE A 35 33.74 0.06 9.76
CA ILE A 35 34.06 -1.37 9.93
C ILE A 35 33.24 -1.96 11.08
N LYS A 36 33.17 -1.29 12.22
CA LYS A 36 32.41 -1.77 13.40
C LYS A 36 30.90 -1.78 13.15
N VAL A 37 30.34 -0.77 12.51
CA VAL A 37 28.93 -0.74 12.10
C VAL A 37 28.62 -1.91 11.16
N ARG A 38 29.49 -2.16 10.18
CA ARG A 38 29.36 -3.27 9.24
C ARG A 38 29.38 -4.64 9.95
N GLN A 39 30.29 -4.83 10.89
CA GLN A 39 30.36 -6.06 11.68
C GLN A 39 29.09 -6.28 12.52
N GLU A 40 28.57 -5.23 13.16
CA GLU A 40 27.36 -5.32 13.94
C GLU A 40 26.11 -5.58 13.08
N MET A 41 26.02 -4.95 11.90
CA MET A 41 24.94 -5.22 10.95
C MET A 41 24.99 -6.67 10.46
N ARG A 42 26.19 -7.21 10.18
CA ARG A 42 26.37 -8.61 9.77
C ARG A 42 25.97 -9.58 10.89
N ARG A 43 26.37 -9.30 12.12
CA ARG A 43 25.96 -10.06 13.30
C ARG A 43 24.45 -10.07 13.50
N ARG A 44 23.79 -8.90 13.40
CA ARG A 44 22.33 -8.78 13.50
C ARG A 44 21.63 -9.57 12.39
N TYR A 45 22.18 -9.51 11.19
CA TYR A 45 21.66 -10.28 10.06
C TYR A 45 21.75 -11.80 10.30
N GLU A 46 22.90 -12.28 10.81
CA GLU A 46 23.07 -13.70 11.15
C GLU A 46 22.12 -14.15 12.27
N LEU A 47 21.93 -13.31 13.30
CA LEU A 47 20.96 -13.57 14.36
C LEU A 47 19.51 -13.60 13.83
N LEU A 48 19.15 -12.68 12.95
CA LEU A 48 17.84 -12.67 12.32
C LEU A 48 17.63 -13.90 11.42
N ARG A 49 18.66 -14.33 10.71
CA ARG A 49 18.65 -15.54 9.89
C ARG A 49 18.43 -16.79 10.76
N GLN A 50 19.21 -16.94 11.84
CA GLN A 50 19.06 -18.04 12.78
C GLN A 50 17.67 -18.04 13.44
N ALA A 51 17.19 -16.88 13.87
CA ALA A 51 15.85 -16.72 14.44
C ALA A 51 14.74 -17.02 13.43
N SER A 52 14.96 -16.67 12.15
CA SER A 52 14.07 -16.99 11.05
C SER A 52 14.02 -18.50 10.78
N ASP A 53 15.18 -19.17 10.76
CA ASP A 53 15.26 -20.61 10.55
C ASP A 53 14.63 -21.41 11.70
N MET A 54 14.79 -20.96 12.95
CA MET A 54 14.13 -21.56 14.11
C MET A 54 12.61 -21.28 14.19
N ARG A 55 12.12 -20.17 13.61
CA ARG A 55 10.70 -19.80 13.60
C ARG A 55 9.92 -20.41 12.44
N ARG A 56 10.58 -20.91 11.39
CA ARG A 56 9.92 -21.43 10.18
C ARG A 56 8.95 -22.56 10.46
N ASP A 57 9.25 -23.45 11.40
CA ASP A 57 8.42 -24.63 11.69
C ASP A 57 7.18 -24.34 12.55
N THR A 58 7.06 -23.17 13.18
CA THR A 58 6.00 -22.91 14.16
C THR A 58 5.11 -21.70 13.86
N THR A 59 5.46 -20.87 12.88
CA THR A 59 4.80 -19.57 12.68
C THR A 59 3.72 -19.60 11.60
N PHE A 60 3.79 -20.53 10.64
CA PHE A 60 2.87 -20.64 9.51
C PHE A 60 2.37 -22.07 9.32
N GLN A 61 1.15 -22.17 8.78
CA GLN A 61 0.55 -23.46 8.37
C GLN A 61 0.11 -23.42 6.90
N PRO A 62 0.13 -24.59 6.21
CA PRO A 62 -0.43 -24.71 4.87
C PRO A 62 -1.91 -24.30 4.85
N TYR A 63 -2.27 -23.47 3.88
CA TYR A 63 -3.64 -23.03 3.68
C TYR A 63 -4.32 -23.80 2.55
N ARG A 64 -5.59 -24.16 2.78
CA ARG A 64 -6.48 -24.71 1.75
C ARG A 64 -7.87 -24.09 1.89
N ALA A 65 -8.48 -23.71 0.78
CA ALA A 65 -9.85 -23.25 0.74
C ALA A 65 -10.82 -24.42 1.06
N ALA A 66 -11.27 -24.48 2.30
CA ALA A 66 -12.07 -25.64 2.77
C ALA A 66 -13.52 -25.62 2.29
N LYS A 67 -14.06 -24.44 1.98
CA LYS A 67 -15.50 -24.23 1.74
C LYS A 67 -15.87 -23.90 0.30
N ILE A 68 -14.88 -23.76 -0.58
CA ILE A 68 -15.07 -23.44 -2.00
C ILE A 68 -14.45 -24.55 -2.86
N ARG A 69 -15.19 -25.01 -3.85
CA ARG A 69 -14.67 -25.95 -4.85
C ARG A 69 -14.04 -25.18 -6.01
N GLY A 70 -12.82 -25.54 -6.35
CA GLY A 70 -12.05 -24.97 -7.45
C GLY A 70 -10.75 -25.74 -7.64
N LYS A 71 -9.95 -25.35 -8.63
CA LYS A 71 -8.57 -25.84 -8.75
C LYS A 71 -7.70 -25.15 -7.72
N ALA A 72 -6.83 -25.92 -7.07
CA ALA A 72 -5.86 -25.40 -6.13
C ALA A 72 -4.97 -24.35 -6.78
N HIS A 73 -4.45 -23.44 -5.97
CA HIS A 73 -3.40 -22.50 -6.40
C HIS A 73 -2.17 -23.30 -6.87
N PRO A 74 -1.49 -22.88 -7.97
CA PRO A 74 -0.34 -23.61 -8.50
C PRO A 74 0.81 -23.72 -7.52
N ASP A 75 1.02 -22.70 -6.69
CA ASP A 75 2.06 -22.67 -5.68
C ASP A 75 1.52 -22.98 -4.29
N PRO A 76 2.33 -23.56 -3.38
CA PRO A 76 1.96 -23.78 -2.00
C PRO A 76 1.68 -22.44 -1.29
N VAL A 77 0.54 -22.36 -0.60
CA VAL A 77 0.09 -21.17 0.12
C VAL A 77 0.01 -21.47 1.60
N ILE A 78 0.38 -20.51 2.42
CA ILE A 78 0.42 -20.60 3.88
C ILE A 78 -0.32 -19.41 4.51
N GLU A 79 -0.74 -19.58 5.75
CA GLU A 79 -1.24 -18.51 6.62
C GLU A 79 -0.55 -18.56 8.00
N SER A 80 -0.61 -17.47 8.75
CA SER A 80 -0.05 -17.45 10.12
C SER A 80 -0.82 -18.41 11.04
N MET A 81 -0.12 -18.97 12.05
CA MET A 81 -0.73 -19.87 13.05
C MET A 81 -1.92 -19.24 13.75
N ALA A 82 -1.86 -17.96 14.08
CA ALA A 82 -2.98 -17.24 14.68
C ALA A 82 -4.21 -17.26 13.78
N LEU A 83 -4.07 -16.99 12.49
CA LEU A 83 -5.19 -17.07 11.54
C LEU A 83 -5.64 -18.50 11.31
N ALA A 84 -4.72 -19.47 11.24
CA ALA A 84 -5.05 -20.89 11.06
C ALA A 84 -5.89 -21.48 12.22
N SER A 85 -5.77 -20.92 13.42
CA SER A 85 -6.54 -21.34 14.59
C SER A 85 -8.04 -20.97 14.50
N VAL A 86 -8.43 -20.15 13.51
CA VAL A 86 -9.81 -19.67 13.36
C VAL A 86 -10.36 -20.04 12.00
N SER A 87 -11.56 -20.66 12.02
CA SER A 87 -12.28 -21.00 10.80
C SER A 87 -12.99 -19.80 10.19
N VAL A 88 -13.03 -19.76 8.86
CA VAL A 88 -13.87 -18.83 8.12
C VAL A 88 -15.35 -19.22 8.23
N PRO A 89 -16.31 -18.28 8.13
CA PRO A 89 -17.74 -18.61 8.22
C PRO A 89 -18.20 -19.47 7.04
N ASP A 90 -19.41 -20.04 7.18
CA ASP A 90 -20.00 -20.83 6.10
C ASP A 90 -20.37 -19.98 4.89
N VAL A 91 -20.26 -20.59 3.73
CA VAL A 91 -20.67 -20.00 2.46
C VAL A 91 -22.17 -20.12 2.31
N THR A 92 -22.85 -18.98 2.16
CA THR A 92 -24.32 -18.91 2.06
C THR A 92 -24.83 -18.37 0.73
N MET A 93 -23.90 -18.08 -0.20
CA MET A 93 -24.21 -17.48 -1.50
C MET A 93 -23.53 -18.24 -2.63
N GLU A 94 -23.98 -18.01 -3.85
CA GLU A 94 -23.35 -18.51 -5.06
C GLU A 94 -22.64 -17.41 -5.82
N LEU A 95 -21.59 -17.77 -6.57
CA LEU A 95 -20.85 -16.85 -7.44
C LEU A 95 -21.59 -16.67 -8.77
N ASN A 96 -21.65 -15.44 -9.26
CA ASN A 96 -22.11 -15.12 -10.63
C ASN A 96 -20.93 -15.14 -11.61
N ILE A 97 -20.05 -16.12 -11.46
CA ILE A 97 -18.89 -16.34 -12.33
C ILE A 97 -19.20 -17.54 -13.23
N PRO A 98 -18.92 -17.45 -14.55
CA PRO A 98 -19.14 -18.56 -15.46
C PRO A 98 -18.44 -19.85 -15.01
N GLN A 99 -19.13 -20.98 -15.03
CA GLN A 99 -18.62 -22.28 -14.55
C GLN A 99 -17.32 -22.68 -15.26
N ARG A 100 -17.13 -22.31 -16.53
CA ARG A 100 -15.88 -22.56 -17.26
C ARG A 100 -14.66 -21.98 -16.54
N ILE A 101 -14.78 -20.79 -15.94
CA ILE A 101 -13.67 -20.09 -15.23
C ILE A 101 -13.29 -20.90 -13.99
N ILE A 102 -14.27 -21.44 -13.29
CA ILE A 102 -14.08 -22.27 -12.08
C ILE A 102 -13.45 -23.62 -12.48
N HIS A 103 -14.02 -24.31 -13.46
CA HIS A 103 -13.57 -25.64 -13.87
C HIS A 103 -12.19 -25.62 -14.53
N GLN A 104 -11.87 -24.61 -15.31
CA GLN A 104 -10.55 -24.44 -15.94
C GLN A 104 -9.48 -23.97 -14.93
N GLY A 105 -9.88 -23.48 -13.75
CA GLY A 105 -8.97 -22.94 -12.74
C GLY A 105 -8.34 -21.61 -13.14
N ILE A 106 -9.06 -20.82 -13.94
CA ILE A 106 -8.65 -19.46 -14.32
C ILE A 106 -8.57 -18.59 -13.05
N LEU A 107 -9.52 -18.78 -12.14
CA LEU A 107 -9.44 -18.38 -10.75
C LEU A 107 -9.18 -19.63 -9.91
N SER A 108 -8.16 -19.60 -9.05
CA SER A 108 -7.93 -20.68 -8.09
C SER A 108 -9.00 -20.71 -7.00
N ASP A 109 -9.09 -21.82 -6.29
CA ASP A 109 -9.98 -21.97 -5.12
C ASP A 109 -9.81 -20.85 -4.09
N LEU A 110 -8.56 -20.43 -3.84
CA LEU A 110 -8.22 -19.31 -2.94
C LEU A 110 -8.79 -17.98 -3.44
N GLN A 111 -8.69 -17.72 -4.74
CA GLN A 111 -9.20 -16.50 -5.34
C GLN A 111 -10.74 -16.50 -5.35
N LEU A 112 -11.36 -17.64 -5.69
CA LEU A 112 -12.81 -17.83 -5.62
C LEU A 112 -13.34 -17.64 -4.20
N GLU A 113 -12.61 -18.11 -3.19
CA GLU A 113 -12.94 -17.94 -1.78
C GLU A 113 -12.97 -16.45 -1.39
N ALA A 114 -11.99 -15.67 -1.82
CA ALA A 114 -11.96 -14.23 -1.56
C ALA A 114 -13.10 -13.49 -2.28
N VAL A 115 -13.41 -13.86 -3.53
CA VAL A 115 -14.58 -13.32 -4.25
C VAL A 115 -15.87 -13.64 -3.50
N MET A 116 -16.02 -14.85 -3.00
CA MET A 116 -17.22 -15.30 -2.26
C MET A 116 -17.40 -14.53 -0.95
N TYR A 117 -16.37 -14.44 -0.11
CA TYR A 117 -16.48 -13.69 1.13
C TYR A 117 -16.68 -12.20 0.90
N SER A 118 -16.05 -11.62 -0.11
CA SER A 118 -16.33 -10.25 -0.55
C SER A 118 -17.82 -10.07 -0.88
N LYS A 119 -18.40 -10.96 -1.69
CA LYS A 119 -19.81 -10.95 -2.06
C LYS A 119 -20.72 -11.07 -0.84
N GLN A 120 -20.41 -12.01 0.06
CA GLN A 120 -21.19 -12.27 1.27
C GLN A 120 -21.19 -11.07 2.22
N GLN A 121 -20.05 -10.41 2.40
CA GLN A 121 -19.98 -9.17 3.17
C GLN A 121 -20.76 -8.03 2.50
N HIS A 122 -20.65 -7.90 1.19
CA HIS A 122 -21.36 -6.90 0.43
C HIS A 122 -22.89 -7.08 0.40
N ALA A 123 -23.41 -8.22 0.82
CA ALA A 123 -24.86 -8.43 0.99
C ALA A 123 -25.42 -7.80 2.27
N ALA A 124 -24.57 -7.46 3.24
CA ALA A 124 -24.97 -6.98 4.56
C ALA A 124 -24.63 -5.49 4.77
N TYR A 125 -25.34 -4.89 5.75
CA TYR A 125 -25.17 -3.50 6.14
C TYR A 125 -24.86 -3.38 7.63
N TYR A 126 -24.22 -2.30 8.02
CA TYR A 126 -24.11 -1.89 9.42
C TYR A 126 -25.39 -1.15 9.87
N PRO A 127 -25.63 -1.03 11.19
CA PRO A 127 -26.75 -0.23 11.72
C PRO A 127 -26.70 1.24 11.27
N SER A 128 -25.52 1.76 10.90
CA SER A 128 -25.33 3.10 10.33
C SER A 128 -25.88 3.27 8.90
N GLY A 129 -26.35 2.17 8.27
CA GLY A 129 -26.83 2.14 6.89
C GLY A 129 -25.72 2.04 5.84
N GLU A 130 -24.47 1.91 6.24
CA GLU A 130 -23.36 1.70 5.34
C GLU A 130 -23.20 0.21 5.02
N ARG A 131 -22.93 -0.11 3.76
CA ARG A 131 -22.68 -1.50 3.33
C ARG A 131 -21.37 -1.99 3.91
N LYS A 132 -21.31 -3.27 4.35
CA LYS A 132 -20.07 -3.90 4.81
C LYS A 132 -19.08 -4.03 3.67
N GLY A 133 -17.78 -3.90 3.98
CA GLY A 133 -16.66 -4.07 3.07
C GLY A 133 -15.89 -5.35 3.33
N PHE A 134 -14.83 -5.56 2.55
CA PHE A 134 -13.95 -6.72 2.63
C PHE A 134 -12.48 -6.29 2.53
N LEU A 135 -11.62 -6.90 3.33
CA LEU A 135 -10.16 -6.67 3.32
C LEU A 135 -9.44 -7.91 2.77
N LEU A 136 -8.81 -7.74 1.62
CA LEU A 136 -7.95 -8.72 0.98
C LEU A 136 -6.49 -8.47 1.38
N GLY A 137 -6.00 -9.23 2.34
CA GLY A 137 -4.65 -9.12 2.90
C GLY A 137 -3.63 -10.09 2.28
N ASP A 138 -3.95 -10.73 1.17
CA ASP A 138 -3.10 -11.70 0.51
C ASP A 138 -1.72 -11.12 0.14
N GLY A 139 -0.68 -11.91 0.32
CA GLY A 139 0.68 -11.56 -0.03
C GLY A 139 0.91 -11.45 -1.54
N ALA A 140 2.13 -11.06 -1.91
CA ALA A 140 2.57 -11.07 -3.30
C ALA A 140 2.53 -12.51 -3.85
N GLY A 141 2.15 -12.67 -5.12
CA GLY A 141 2.12 -13.96 -5.80
C GLY A 141 0.80 -14.74 -5.65
N VAL A 142 -0.04 -14.48 -4.64
CA VAL A 142 -1.36 -15.13 -4.49
C VAL A 142 -2.36 -14.68 -5.56
N GLY A 143 -2.08 -13.56 -6.26
CA GLY A 143 -2.89 -13.07 -7.38
C GLY A 143 -4.01 -12.13 -6.97
N LYS A 144 -3.72 -11.12 -6.12
CA LYS A 144 -4.67 -10.07 -5.70
C LYS A 144 -5.38 -9.38 -6.87
N GLY A 145 -4.63 -8.99 -7.91
CA GLY A 145 -5.21 -8.32 -9.10
C GLY A 145 -6.26 -9.20 -9.77
N ARG A 146 -5.95 -10.48 -9.97
CA ARG A 146 -6.88 -11.46 -10.55
C ARG A 146 -8.09 -11.70 -9.64
N THR A 147 -7.91 -11.69 -8.33
CA THR A 147 -9.03 -11.75 -7.34
C THR A 147 -9.94 -10.52 -7.48
N ILE A 148 -9.37 -9.32 -7.57
CA ILE A 148 -10.12 -8.07 -7.78
C ILE A 148 -10.89 -8.12 -9.10
N ALA A 149 -10.25 -8.59 -10.18
CA ALA A 149 -10.90 -8.80 -11.48
C ALA A 149 -12.08 -9.78 -11.37
N GLY A 150 -11.94 -10.86 -10.59
CA GLY A 150 -13.03 -11.81 -10.28
C GLY A 150 -14.18 -11.15 -9.53
N ILE A 151 -13.91 -10.28 -8.55
CA ILE A 151 -14.94 -9.51 -7.84
C ILE A 151 -15.66 -8.54 -8.79
N ILE A 152 -14.93 -7.88 -9.69
CA ILE A 152 -15.52 -7.00 -10.72
C ILE A 152 -16.44 -7.81 -11.62
N LEU A 153 -15.99 -8.97 -12.12
CA LEU A 153 -16.76 -9.85 -13.00
C LEU A 153 -18.03 -10.36 -12.31
N ASP A 154 -17.96 -10.81 -11.06
CA ASP A 154 -19.14 -11.23 -10.30
C ASP A 154 -20.18 -10.11 -10.15
N ASN A 155 -19.72 -8.87 -9.94
CA ASN A 155 -20.60 -7.71 -9.88
C ASN A 155 -21.18 -7.34 -11.26
N TRP A 156 -20.37 -7.39 -12.30
CA TRP A 156 -20.78 -7.11 -13.67
C TRP A 156 -21.91 -8.04 -14.12
N ASN A 157 -21.76 -9.33 -13.87
CA ASN A 157 -22.78 -10.35 -14.19
C ASN A 157 -24.06 -10.20 -13.39
N GLN A 158 -24.07 -9.36 -12.36
CA GLN A 158 -25.27 -8.98 -11.60
C GLN A 158 -25.81 -7.59 -11.99
N GLY A 159 -25.37 -7.05 -13.14
CA GLY A 159 -25.82 -5.76 -13.66
C GLY A 159 -25.16 -4.52 -13.04
N ARG A 160 -24.18 -4.69 -12.16
CA ARG A 160 -23.42 -3.58 -11.56
C ARG A 160 -22.21 -3.27 -12.41
N THR A 161 -22.42 -2.49 -13.46
CA THR A 161 -21.44 -2.24 -14.52
C THR A 161 -20.48 -1.07 -14.26
N LYS A 162 -20.49 -0.48 -13.07
CA LYS A 162 -19.60 0.61 -12.68
C LYS A 162 -18.68 0.20 -11.55
N ALA A 163 -17.37 0.37 -11.73
CA ALA A 163 -16.38 0.16 -10.70
C ALA A 163 -15.35 1.30 -10.65
N ILE A 164 -14.83 1.59 -9.47
CA ILE A 164 -13.68 2.48 -9.24
C ILE A 164 -12.54 1.62 -8.72
N TRP A 165 -11.36 1.71 -9.35
CA TRP A 165 -10.15 1.02 -8.90
C TRP A 165 -9.04 2.05 -8.66
N LEU A 166 -8.72 2.29 -7.39
CA LEU A 166 -7.65 3.21 -6.97
C LEU A 166 -6.41 2.42 -6.56
N SER A 167 -5.25 2.78 -7.11
CA SER A 167 -3.97 2.16 -6.81
C SER A 167 -2.85 3.21 -6.66
N VAL A 168 -1.58 2.80 -6.66
CA VAL A 168 -0.42 3.68 -6.38
C VAL A 168 0.19 4.30 -7.63
N SER A 169 0.12 3.62 -8.78
CA SER A 169 0.68 4.07 -10.07
C SER A 169 -0.32 3.89 -11.20
N ASN A 170 -0.23 4.77 -12.20
CA ASN A 170 -1.02 4.64 -13.43
C ASN A 170 -0.59 3.45 -14.30
N ASP A 171 0.65 2.98 -14.16
CA ASP A 171 1.18 1.85 -14.92
C ASP A 171 0.46 0.54 -14.56
N LEU A 172 0.00 0.41 -13.30
CA LEU A 172 -0.80 -0.72 -12.84
C LEU A 172 -2.17 -0.84 -13.53
N ARG A 173 -2.56 0.16 -14.33
CA ARG A 173 -3.74 0.06 -15.19
C ARG A 173 -3.59 -1.08 -16.22
N GLN A 174 -2.42 -1.23 -16.82
CA GLN A 174 -2.16 -2.31 -17.77
C GLN A 174 -2.27 -3.68 -17.10
N ASP A 175 -1.79 -3.79 -15.85
CA ASP A 175 -1.96 -5.01 -15.06
C ASP A 175 -3.44 -5.28 -14.77
N ALA A 176 -4.22 -4.26 -14.43
CA ALA A 176 -5.66 -4.40 -14.21
C ALA A 176 -6.41 -4.83 -15.50
N GLU A 177 -6.04 -4.28 -16.66
CA GLU A 177 -6.59 -4.69 -17.96
C GLU A 177 -6.25 -6.15 -18.28
N ARG A 178 -5.00 -6.56 -18.06
CA ARG A 178 -4.56 -7.94 -18.23
C ARG A 178 -5.31 -8.88 -17.29
N ASP A 179 -5.40 -8.55 -15.98
CA ASP A 179 -6.07 -9.38 -14.99
C ASP A 179 -7.56 -9.56 -15.31
N LEU A 180 -8.23 -8.52 -15.82
CA LEU A 180 -9.61 -8.62 -16.32
C LEU A 180 -9.70 -9.53 -17.56
N ALA A 181 -8.80 -9.39 -18.51
CA ALA A 181 -8.76 -10.24 -19.69
C ALA A 181 -8.52 -11.71 -19.33
N ASP A 182 -7.59 -11.98 -18.43
CA ASP A 182 -7.24 -13.30 -17.92
C ASP A 182 -8.44 -14.02 -17.29
N VAL A 183 -9.29 -13.31 -16.54
CA VAL A 183 -10.51 -13.89 -15.96
C VAL A 183 -11.69 -13.91 -16.94
N GLY A 184 -11.47 -13.63 -18.23
CA GLY A 184 -12.52 -13.63 -19.26
C GLY A 184 -13.44 -12.39 -19.23
N ALA A 185 -13.03 -11.33 -18.56
CA ALA A 185 -13.73 -10.05 -18.44
C ALA A 185 -13.12 -8.95 -19.31
N GLY A 186 -12.41 -9.29 -20.40
CA GLY A 186 -11.75 -8.34 -21.30
C GLY A 186 -12.71 -7.39 -22.03
N HIS A 187 -14.02 -7.66 -22.01
CA HIS A 187 -15.06 -6.75 -22.49
C HIS A 187 -15.33 -5.56 -21.56
N ILE A 188 -14.85 -5.60 -20.31
CA ILE A 188 -14.99 -4.52 -19.35
C ILE A 188 -13.88 -3.51 -19.57
N THR A 189 -14.23 -2.33 -20.03
CA THR A 189 -13.25 -1.29 -20.35
C THR A 189 -12.68 -0.63 -19.09
N VAL A 190 -11.36 -0.45 -19.05
CA VAL A 190 -10.66 0.27 -17.98
C VAL A 190 -10.31 1.68 -18.43
N HIS A 191 -10.94 2.67 -17.84
CA HIS A 191 -10.79 4.08 -18.20
C HIS A 191 -9.76 4.78 -17.32
N PRO A 192 -8.70 5.40 -17.88
CA PRO A 192 -7.66 6.08 -17.11
C PRO A 192 -8.13 7.42 -16.56
N PHE A 193 -8.30 7.53 -15.25
CA PHE A 193 -8.84 8.72 -14.58
C PHE A 193 -8.03 9.99 -14.83
N HIS A 194 -6.72 9.90 -14.96
CA HIS A 194 -5.84 11.05 -15.18
C HIS A 194 -6.02 11.71 -16.56
N LYS A 195 -6.58 11.00 -17.56
CA LYS A 195 -6.79 11.51 -18.92
C LYS A 195 -8.06 12.34 -19.06
N PHE A 196 -8.98 12.30 -18.10
CA PHE A 196 -10.23 13.06 -18.20
C PHE A 196 -10.01 14.55 -18.02
N LYS A 197 -10.78 15.36 -18.75
CA LYS A 197 -10.76 16.81 -18.61
C LYS A 197 -11.37 17.24 -17.28
N TYR A 198 -10.70 18.17 -16.61
CA TYR A 198 -11.25 18.78 -15.40
C TYR A 198 -12.47 19.63 -15.73
N GLY A 199 -13.50 19.58 -14.89
CA GLY A 199 -14.71 20.42 -15.01
C GLY A 199 -15.77 19.89 -15.96
N ALA A 200 -15.47 18.83 -16.78
CA ALA A 200 -16.46 18.10 -17.56
C ALA A 200 -16.89 16.82 -16.80
N ARG A 201 -18.14 16.40 -16.97
CA ARG A 201 -18.61 15.12 -16.42
C ARG A 201 -17.98 13.96 -17.17
N LEU A 202 -17.82 12.80 -16.53
CA LEU A 202 -17.31 11.60 -17.19
C LEU A 202 -18.25 11.09 -18.28
N ALA A 203 -19.56 11.33 -18.14
CA ALA A 203 -20.57 10.98 -19.12
C ALA A 203 -20.67 11.97 -20.30
N ASP A 204 -19.97 13.12 -20.27
CA ASP A 204 -19.99 14.10 -21.34
C ASP A 204 -19.08 13.67 -22.51
N LYS A 205 -19.35 14.20 -23.72
CA LYS A 205 -18.59 13.89 -24.94
C LYS A 205 -17.10 14.22 -24.82
N GLU A 206 -16.75 15.27 -24.07
CA GLU A 206 -15.36 15.68 -23.83
C GLU A 206 -14.54 14.63 -23.11
N ASN A 207 -15.19 13.74 -22.38
CA ASN A 207 -14.57 12.63 -21.65
C ASN A 207 -14.91 11.26 -22.24
N GLY A 208 -15.52 11.21 -23.43
CA GLY A 208 -15.82 9.97 -24.14
C GLY A 208 -17.16 9.34 -23.76
N SER A 209 -18.08 10.08 -23.13
CA SER A 209 -19.45 9.63 -22.78
C SER A 209 -19.47 8.32 -21.95
N ILE A 210 -18.62 8.22 -20.93
CA ILE A 210 -18.43 7.00 -20.13
C ILE A 210 -19.66 6.71 -19.28
N LYS A 211 -20.32 5.60 -19.55
CA LYS A 211 -21.52 5.15 -18.83
C LYS A 211 -21.24 4.02 -17.85
N ASP A 212 -20.30 3.14 -18.14
CA ASP A 212 -19.95 1.93 -17.42
C ASP A 212 -18.44 1.63 -17.51
N GLY A 213 -17.99 0.52 -16.99
CA GLY A 213 -16.60 0.11 -16.94
C GLY A 213 -15.92 0.40 -15.61
N VAL A 214 -14.60 0.32 -15.61
CA VAL A 214 -13.74 0.56 -14.46
C VAL A 214 -13.03 1.89 -14.61
N ILE A 215 -13.26 2.85 -13.70
CA ILE A 215 -12.44 4.06 -13.61
C ILE A 215 -11.19 3.71 -12.81
N PHE A 216 -10.04 3.64 -13.50
CA PHE A 216 -8.75 3.38 -12.86
C PHE A 216 -8.01 4.68 -12.58
N GLY A 217 -7.60 4.89 -11.33
CA GLY A 217 -6.88 6.09 -10.93
C GLY A 217 -5.88 5.85 -9.81
N THR A 218 -5.07 6.86 -9.53
CA THR A 218 -4.17 6.84 -8.37
C THR A 218 -4.77 7.61 -7.21
N TYR A 219 -4.33 7.30 -5.98
CA TYR A 219 -4.68 8.11 -4.81
C TYR A 219 -4.31 9.59 -4.99
N ALA A 220 -3.19 9.88 -5.67
CA ALA A 220 -2.78 11.23 -5.98
C ALA A 220 -3.74 11.91 -6.98
N SER A 221 -4.25 11.18 -7.96
CA SER A 221 -5.22 11.73 -8.93
C SER A 221 -6.57 12.05 -8.28
N LEU A 222 -6.97 11.30 -7.24
CA LEU A 222 -8.22 11.51 -6.51
C LEU A 222 -8.27 12.88 -5.79
N ILE A 223 -7.13 13.35 -5.27
CA ILE A 223 -7.01 14.63 -4.56
C ILE A 223 -6.77 15.81 -5.51
N GLY A 224 -6.73 15.58 -6.82
CA GLY A 224 -6.48 16.62 -7.81
C GLY A 224 -7.59 17.68 -7.82
N GLU A 225 -7.18 18.93 -7.76
CA GLU A 225 -8.04 20.11 -7.87
C GLU A 225 -7.62 20.91 -9.10
N ARG A 226 -8.56 21.57 -9.77
CA ARG A 226 -8.23 22.52 -10.81
C ARG A 226 -7.62 23.75 -10.13
N HIS A 227 -6.36 24.06 -10.39
CA HIS A 227 -5.81 25.37 -10.03
C HIS A 227 -6.59 26.42 -10.81
N HIS A 228 -7.39 27.23 -10.10
CA HIS A 228 -8.01 28.41 -10.66
C HIS A 228 -6.91 29.43 -10.98
N ASP A 229 -6.55 29.54 -12.25
CA ASP A 229 -6.15 30.84 -12.77
C ASP A 229 -7.34 31.77 -12.57
N LYS A 230 -7.08 32.87 -11.83
CA LYS A 230 -7.94 34.01 -11.50
C LYS A 230 -9.36 33.96 -12.08
N LEU A 231 -10.36 33.95 -11.19
CA LEU A 231 -11.79 34.08 -11.48
C LEU A 231 -12.06 34.82 -12.81
N LYS A 232 -12.38 34.10 -13.86
CA LYS A 232 -13.14 34.70 -14.96
C LYS A 232 -14.61 34.63 -14.51
N THR A 233 -15.08 35.72 -13.94
CA THR A 233 -16.50 35.97 -13.75
C THR A 233 -17.18 35.83 -15.11
N THR A 234 -17.97 34.77 -15.28
CA THR A 234 -18.84 34.66 -16.45
C THR A 234 -19.81 35.82 -16.41
N ARG A 235 -20.13 36.41 -17.58
CA ARG A 235 -21.05 37.56 -17.78
C ARG A 235 -22.43 37.43 -17.11
N LEU A 236 -22.72 36.33 -16.44
CA LEU A 236 -23.98 36.02 -15.74
C LEU A 236 -23.85 35.90 -14.20
N GLY A 237 -22.77 36.40 -13.53
CA GLY A 237 -22.73 36.55 -12.09
C GLY A 237 -22.87 35.29 -11.22
N LYS A 238 -22.85 34.08 -11.77
CA LYS A 238 -22.88 32.83 -11.01
C LYS A 238 -21.45 32.36 -10.69
N THR A 239 -20.99 32.65 -9.49
CA THR A 239 -19.82 32.03 -8.89
C THR A 239 -20.06 30.51 -8.78
N LEU A 240 -19.45 29.71 -9.64
CA LEU A 240 -19.42 28.27 -9.48
C LEU A 240 -18.73 27.98 -8.14
N LYS A 241 -19.47 27.40 -7.20
CA LYS A 241 -18.94 27.01 -5.89
C LYS A 241 -17.71 26.10 -6.10
N SER A 242 -16.61 26.40 -5.43
CA SER A 242 -15.28 25.75 -5.61
C SER A 242 -15.30 24.23 -5.53
N ASN A 243 -16.28 23.61 -4.91
CA ASN A 243 -16.44 22.16 -4.76
C ASN A 243 -16.77 21.41 -6.07
N GLN A 244 -17.21 22.10 -7.13
CA GLN A 244 -17.58 21.42 -8.40
C GLN A 244 -16.39 21.13 -9.33
N ALA A 245 -15.18 21.57 -8.96
CA ALA A 245 -13.98 21.43 -9.78
C ALA A 245 -13.02 20.32 -9.31
N THR A 246 -13.41 19.50 -8.33
CA THR A 246 -12.55 18.45 -7.79
C THR A 246 -12.72 17.11 -8.53
N ARG A 247 -11.67 16.31 -8.56
CA ARG A 247 -11.71 14.94 -9.09
C ARG A 247 -12.68 14.05 -8.32
N LEU A 248 -12.74 14.21 -7.00
CA LEU A 248 -13.71 13.51 -6.17
C LEU A 248 -15.15 13.80 -6.64
N HIS A 249 -15.49 15.07 -6.91
CA HIS A 249 -16.83 15.44 -7.38
C HIS A 249 -17.16 14.80 -8.75
N GLN A 250 -16.19 14.72 -9.67
CA GLN A 250 -16.37 14.02 -10.96
C GLN A 250 -16.75 12.54 -10.76
N LEU A 251 -16.05 11.83 -9.85
CA LEU A 251 -16.37 10.44 -9.54
C LEU A 251 -17.73 10.28 -8.90
N LEU A 252 -18.05 11.12 -7.89
CA LEU A 252 -19.35 11.07 -7.20
C LEU A 252 -20.51 11.36 -8.16
N THR A 253 -20.32 12.30 -9.08
CA THR A 253 -21.34 12.62 -10.13
C THR A 253 -21.54 11.44 -11.10
N TRP A 254 -20.46 10.76 -11.49
CA TRP A 254 -20.53 9.58 -12.36
C TRP A 254 -21.20 8.39 -11.67
N CYS A 255 -20.89 8.18 -10.40
CA CYS A 255 -21.51 7.16 -9.58
C CYS A 255 -23.02 7.38 -9.42
N GLY A 256 -23.42 8.62 -9.11
CA GLY A 256 -24.80 8.97 -8.77
C GLY A 256 -25.17 8.60 -7.33
N SER A 257 -26.32 9.11 -6.85
CA SER A 257 -26.74 9.00 -5.45
C SER A 257 -27.11 7.59 -4.99
N LYS A 258 -27.49 6.71 -5.91
CA LYS A 258 -27.89 5.31 -5.63
C LYS A 258 -26.80 4.31 -6.01
N PHE A 259 -25.54 4.76 -6.07
CA PHE A 259 -24.44 3.90 -6.49
C PHE A 259 -24.27 2.70 -5.55
N ASP A 260 -24.44 1.50 -6.09
CA ASP A 260 -24.25 0.21 -5.44
C ASP A 260 -23.14 -0.63 -6.12
N GLY A 261 -22.37 0.00 -7.01
CA GLY A 261 -21.22 -0.60 -7.68
C GLY A 261 -20.01 -0.81 -6.76
N LEU A 262 -18.89 -1.15 -7.36
CA LEU A 262 -17.66 -1.54 -6.63
C LEU A 262 -16.67 -0.37 -6.50
N VAL A 263 -16.06 -0.24 -5.33
CA VAL A 263 -14.91 0.65 -5.06
C VAL A 263 -13.77 -0.22 -4.51
N VAL A 264 -12.67 -0.26 -5.24
CA VAL A 264 -11.45 -0.99 -4.85
C VAL A 264 -10.39 -0.01 -4.44
N PHE A 265 -9.86 -0.17 -3.23
CA PHE A 265 -8.68 0.50 -2.71
C PHE A 265 -7.51 -0.49 -2.75
N ASP A 266 -6.82 -0.54 -3.88
CA ASP A 266 -5.65 -1.39 -4.07
C ASP A 266 -4.40 -0.71 -3.50
N GLU A 267 -3.44 -1.51 -2.99
CA GLU A 267 -2.31 -1.02 -2.20
C GLU A 267 -2.77 0.00 -1.14
N CYS A 268 -3.84 -0.35 -0.47
CA CYS A 268 -4.62 0.52 0.42
C CYS A 268 -3.81 1.10 1.60
N HIS A 269 -2.63 0.52 1.91
CA HIS A 269 -1.68 1.08 2.87
C HIS A 269 -1.22 2.51 2.52
N LYS A 270 -1.40 2.98 1.29
CA LYS A 270 -1.09 4.37 0.88
C LYS A 270 -2.07 5.41 1.42
N ALA A 271 -3.29 5.01 1.81
CA ALA A 271 -4.27 5.90 2.44
C ALA A 271 -4.13 5.98 3.97
N LYS A 272 -3.15 5.29 4.57
CA LYS A 272 -2.95 5.09 6.01
C LYS A 272 -2.72 6.34 6.86
N ASN A 273 -2.31 7.45 6.27
CA ASN A 273 -1.93 8.66 7.01
C ASN A 273 -3.13 9.57 7.29
N LEU A 274 -4.26 9.03 7.75
CA LEU A 274 -5.41 9.84 8.18
C LEU A 274 -5.06 10.63 9.43
N TYR A 275 -4.31 10.05 10.36
CA TYR A 275 -3.80 10.69 11.57
C TYR A 275 -2.28 10.79 11.47
N GLN A 276 -1.77 12.02 11.29
CA GLN A 276 -0.34 12.30 11.33
C GLN A 276 0.09 12.73 12.74
N ALA A 277 1.36 12.56 13.07
CA ALA A 277 1.93 13.02 14.33
C ALA A 277 1.67 14.52 14.62
N ASN A 278 1.49 15.32 13.58
CA ASN A 278 1.22 16.75 13.64
C ASN A 278 -0.29 17.09 13.78
N GLY A 279 -1.16 16.11 14.00
CA GLY A 279 -2.60 16.29 14.18
C GLY A 279 -3.41 16.64 12.93
N LYS A 280 -2.78 16.87 11.77
CA LYS A 280 -3.50 17.15 10.50
C LYS A 280 -3.61 15.90 9.64
N PRO A 281 -4.83 15.51 9.22
CA PRO A 281 -5.00 14.36 8.33
C PRO A 281 -4.35 14.63 6.96
N SER A 282 -3.83 13.58 6.31
CA SER A 282 -3.38 13.71 4.93
C SER A 282 -4.58 13.98 4.02
N LYS A 283 -4.38 14.81 2.99
CA LYS A 283 -5.45 15.05 1.98
C LYS A 283 -5.97 13.74 1.39
N THR A 284 -5.09 12.78 1.12
CA THR A 284 -5.45 11.46 0.59
C THR A 284 -6.36 10.69 1.55
N GLY A 285 -5.98 10.55 2.82
CA GLY A 285 -6.79 9.84 3.82
C GLY A 285 -8.16 10.48 4.00
N HIS A 286 -8.22 11.81 4.09
CA HIS A 286 -9.46 12.54 4.19
C HIS A 286 -10.39 12.31 2.97
N THR A 287 -9.85 12.44 1.75
CA THR A 287 -10.62 12.25 0.52
C THR A 287 -11.13 10.82 0.35
N VAL A 288 -10.35 9.81 0.77
CA VAL A 288 -10.77 8.40 0.78
C VAL A 288 -11.93 8.17 1.76
N VAL A 289 -11.89 8.78 2.94
CA VAL A 289 -13.00 8.71 3.91
C VAL A 289 -14.25 9.43 3.37
N GLU A 290 -14.08 10.59 2.74
CA GLU A 290 -15.18 11.36 2.15
C GLU A 290 -15.85 10.58 1.00
N LEU A 291 -15.07 9.93 0.12
CA LEU A 291 -15.58 9.05 -0.93
C LEU A 291 -16.45 7.93 -0.35
N GLN A 292 -15.98 7.27 0.70
CA GLN A 292 -16.73 6.20 1.37
C GLN A 292 -18.02 6.71 2.04
N LYS A 293 -17.97 7.86 2.70
CA LYS A 293 -19.16 8.48 3.34
C LYS A 293 -20.20 8.90 2.31
N SER A 294 -19.77 9.41 1.16
CA SER A 294 -20.66 9.84 0.07
C SER A 294 -21.31 8.66 -0.65
N LEU A 295 -20.65 7.51 -0.73
CA LEU A 295 -21.12 6.31 -1.42
C LEU A 295 -21.50 5.19 -0.43
N LYS A 296 -22.49 5.43 0.44
CA LYS A 296 -22.88 4.50 1.53
C LYS A 296 -23.22 3.10 1.06
N HIS A 297 -23.83 2.97 -0.12
CA HIS A 297 -24.28 1.70 -0.68
C HIS A 297 -23.22 1.01 -1.56
N ALA A 298 -22.08 1.67 -1.82
CA ALA A 298 -20.98 1.07 -2.58
C ALA A 298 -20.46 -0.20 -1.91
N ARG A 299 -20.07 -1.17 -2.73
CA ARG A 299 -19.30 -2.34 -2.32
C ARG A 299 -17.84 -1.95 -2.23
N VAL A 300 -17.22 -2.14 -1.09
CA VAL A 300 -15.85 -1.66 -0.85
C VAL A 300 -14.92 -2.83 -0.60
N VAL A 301 -13.84 -2.89 -1.38
CA VAL A 301 -12.74 -3.83 -1.20
C VAL A 301 -11.47 -3.04 -0.89
N TYR A 302 -10.81 -3.39 0.18
CA TYR A 302 -9.45 -2.95 0.49
C TYR A 302 -8.49 -4.08 0.16
N ALA A 303 -7.42 -3.81 -0.57
CA ALA A 303 -6.44 -4.81 -0.96
C ALA A 303 -5.02 -4.32 -0.61
N SER A 304 -4.31 -5.08 0.20
CA SER A 304 -2.89 -4.83 0.50
C SER A 304 -2.29 -5.97 1.29
N ALA A 305 -1.09 -6.41 0.94
CA ALA A 305 -0.31 -7.38 1.73
C ALA A 305 0.07 -6.87 3.14
N THR A 306 0.09 -5.55 3.34
CA THR A 306 0.51 -4.89 4.60
C THR A 306 -0.60 -4.02 5.21
N GLY A 307 -1.83 -4.18 4.77
CA GLY A 307 -2.96 -3.31 5.16
C GLY A 307 -3.28 -3.33 6.65
N ALA A 308 -3.07 -4.46 7.32
CA ALA A 308 -3.38 -4.68 8.73
C ALA A 308 -2.12 -4.75 9.63
N SER A 309 -0.95 -4.27 9.17
CA SER A 309 0.31 -4.38 9.92
C SER A 309 0.37 -3.48 11.16
N GLU A 310 -0.33 -2.35 11.16
CA GLU A 310 -0.38 -1.41 12.29
C GLU A 310 -1.80 -0.86 12.46
N PRO A 311 -2.28 -0.61 13.71
CA PRO A 311 -3.65 -0.11 13.95
C PRO A 311 -3.97 1.18 13.20
N LYS A 312 -3.03 2.12 13.16
CA LYS A 312 -3.21 3.42 12.46
C LYS A 312 -3.41 3.28 10.95
N HIS A 313 -2.91 2.18 10.34
CA HIS A 313 -3.08 1.93 8.91
C HIS A 313 -4.52 1.58 8.54
N MET A 314 -5.32 1.17 9.51
CA MET A 314 -6.72 0.80 9.33
C MET A 314 -7.69 1.95 9.57
N SER A 315 -7.22 3.11 10.06
CA SER A 315 -8.03 4.25 10.54
C SER A 315 -9.08 4.78 9.54
N TYR A 316 -8.87 4.59 8.24
CA TYR A 316 -9.79 5.01 7.17
C TYR A 316 -10.70 3.88 6.66
N MET A 317 -10.52 2.63 7.14
CA MET A 317 -11.26 1.45 6.69
C MET A 317 -12.63 1.35 7.39
N SER A 318 -13.50 2.34 7.20
CA SER A 318 -14.78 2.43 7.89
C SER A 318 -15.75 1.27 7.61
N ARG A 319 -15.52 0.52 6.51
CA ARG A 319 -16.43 -0.55 6.06
C ARG A 319 -16.07 -1.93 6.59
N ILE A 320 -15.03 -2.06 7.45
CA ILE A 320 -14.61 -3.36 8.05
C ILE A 320 -15.31 -3.62 9.38
N GLY A 321 -15.90 -2.59 10.00
CA GLY A 321 -16.63 -2.75 11.27
C GLY A 321 -15.73 -3.03 12.46
N LEU A 322 -14.65 -2.26 12.58
CA LEU A 322 -13.73 -2.31 13.71
C LEU A 322 -14.13 -1.33 14.81
N TRP A 323 -14.91 -0.31 14.46
CA TRP A 323 -15.47 0.71 15.36
C TRP A 323 -16.85 1.13 14.87
N GLY A 324 -17.58 1.83 15.71
CA GLY A 324 -18.94 2.31 15.46
C GLY A 324 -20.01 1.52 16.19
N ALA A 325 -21.28 1.76 15.84
CA ALA A 325 -22.42 1.12 16.49
C ALA A 325 -22.35 -0.43 16.43
N GLY A 326 -22.47 -1.07 17.58
CA GLY A 326 -22.41 -2.54 17.69
C GLY A 326 -21.00 -3.11 17.84
N THR A 327 -19.97 -2.26 18.00
CA THR A 327 -18.57 -2.67 18.26
C THR A 327 -18.11 -2.20 19.64
N GLY A 328 -16.97 -2.71 20.12
CA GLY A 328 -16.36 -2.28 21.39
C GLY A 328 -15.75 -0.88 21.36
N PHE A 329 -15.64 -0.23 20.19
CA PHE A 329 -14.99 1.07 20.03
C PHE A 329 -15.93 2.05 19.35
N ARG A 330 -16.07 3.26 19.92
CA ARG A 330 -16.97 4.31 19.37
C ARG A 330 -16.48 4.87 18.03
N ASN A 331 -15.16 5.04 17.89
CA ASN A 331 -14.53 5.62 16.72
C ASN A 331 -13.14 5.01 16.47
N SER A 332 -12.52 5.38 15.34
CA SER A 332 -11.19 4.90 14.95
C SER A 332 -10.08 5.34 15.92
N GLU A 333 -10.19 6.50 16.57
CA GLU A 333 -9.19 6.98 17.52
C GLU A 333 -9.13 6.09 18.76
N GLN A 334 -10.28 5.78 19.35
CA GLN A 334 -10.37 4.88 20.49
C GLN A 334 -9.84 3.47 20.15
N PHE A 335 -10.15 2.96 18.95
CA PHE A 335 -9.64 1.70 18.45
C PHE A 335 -8.11 1.71 18.35
N ILE A 336 -7.54 2.74 17.71
CA ILE A 336 -6.09 2.88 17.53
C ILE A 336 -5.38 2.98 18.87
N ASP A 337 -5.89 3.82 19.79
CA ASP A 337 -5.31 4.01 21.11
C ASP A 337 -5.29 2.72 21.92
N ALA A 338 -6.41 1.99 21.93
CA ALA A 338 -6.52 0.73 22.66
C ALA A 338 -5.54 -0.32 22.13
N LEU A 339 -5.45 -0.47 20.79
CA LEU A 339 -4.56 -1.45 20.20
C LEU A 339 -3.08 -1.07 20.28
N THR A 340 -2.76 0.22 20.18
CA THR A 340 -1.38 0.70 20.36
C THR A 340 -0.88 0.42 21.77
N LYS A 341 -1.75 0.58 22.78
CA LYS A 341 -1.43 0.27 24.17
C LYS A 341 -1.32 -1.24 24.44
N ALA A 342 -2.15 -2.05 23.78
CA ALA A 342 -2.19 -3.50 23.97
C ALA A 342 -1.10 -4.26 23.17
N GLY A 343 -0.48 -3.63 22.18
CA GLY A 343 0.67 -4.18 21.43
C GLY A 343 0.31 -5.18 20.34
N VAL A 344 1.30 -5.93 19.85
CA VAL A 344 1.21 -6.80 18.67
C VAL A 344 0.17 -7.91 18.83
N GLY A 345 0.09 -8.53 19.99
CA GLY A 345 -0.88 -9.62 20.25
C GLY A 345 -2.33 -9.18 20.09
N ALA A 346 -2.66 -7.91 20.37
CA ALA A 346 -4.01 -7.38 20.15
C ALA A 346 -4.35 -7.26 18.65
N MET A 347 -3.35 -6.95 17.81
CA MET A 347 -3.55 -6.95 16.35
C MET A 347 -3.82 -8.34 15.80
N GLU A 348 -3.18 -9.37 16.33
CA GLU A 348 -3.45 -10.76 15.95
C GLU A 348 -4.89 -11.17 16.32
N LEU A 349 -5.35 -10.82 17.53
CA LEU A 349 -6.73 -11.08 17.95
C LEU A 349 -7.75 -10.35 17.06
N VAL A 350 -7.48 -9.12 16.65
CA VAL A 350 -8.32 -8.38 15.71
C VAL A 350 -8.33 -9.07 14.34
N ALA A 351 -7.19 -9.51 13.84
CA ALA A 351 -7.08 -10.24 12.57
C ALA A 351 -7.87 -11.57 12.61
N MET A 352 -7.77 -12.31 13.73
CA MET A 352 -8.55 -13.54 13.96
C MET A 352 -10.05 -13.27 14.00
N ASP A 353 -10.49 -12.20 14.69
CA ASP A 353 -11.90 -11.81 14.71
C ASP A 353 -12.40 -11.39 13.32
N MET A 354 -11.63 -10.62 12.59
CA MET A 354 -11.96 -10.25 11.20
C MET A 354 -12.10 -11.50 10.30
N LYS A 355 -11.19 -12.48 10.41
CA LYS A 355 -11.28 -13.75 9.66
C LYS A 355 -12.53 -14.52 10.06
N ARG A 356 -12.81 -14.68 11.36
CA ARG A 356 -14.00 -15.35 11.87
C ARG A 356 -15.31 -14.72 11.36
N ARG A 357 -15.33 -13.39 11.18
CA ARG A 357 -16.47 -12.67 10.60
C ARG A 357 -16.50 -12.72 9.06
N GLY A 358 -15.48 -13.28 8.41
CA GLY A 358 -15.37 -13.37 6.96
C GLY A 358 -15.11 -12.02 6.27
N VAL A 359 -14.67 -11.00 7.01
CA VAL A 359 -14.35 -9.68 6.45
C VAL A 359 -12.88 -9.54 6.01
N TYR A 360 -12.05 -10.54 6.34
CA TYR A 360 -10.61 -10.51 6.10
C TYR A 360 -10.07 -11.89 5.73
N LEU A 361 -9.24 -11.93 4.71
CA LEU A 361 -8.38 -13.06 4.38
C LEU A 361 -6.95 -12.55 4.18
N ALA A 362 -5.96 -13.29 4.67
CA ALA A 362 -4.54 -12.98 4.48
C ALA A 362 -3.74 -14.27 4.37
N ARG A 363 -3.30 -14.54 3.17
CA ARG A 363 -2.53 -15.72 2.78
C ARG A 363 -1.29 -15.28 2.04
N GLN A 364 -0.25 -16.07 2.04
CA GLN A 364 0.99 -15.79 1.32
C GLN A 364 1.57 -17.06 0.71
N LEU A 365 2.42 -16.91 -0.29
CA LEU A 365 3.17 -18.03 -0.83
C LEU A 365 4.10 -18.61 0.23
N SER A 366 4.25 -19.93 0.21
CA SER A 366 5.26 -20.61 1.04
C SER A 366 6.65 -20.16 0.66
N PHE A 367 7.51 -19.99 1.66
CA PHE A 367 8.95 -19.75 1.45
C PHE A 367 9.75 -21.05 1.39
N GLU A 368 9.08 -22.20 1.40
CA GLU A 368 9.73 -23.50 1.28
C GLU A 368 10.49 -23.59 -0.04
N GLY A 369 11.76 -24.00 0.03
CA GLY A 369 12.65 -24.04 -1.14
C GLY A 369 13.24 -22.68 -1.57
N CYS A 370 12.91 -21.57 -0.89
CA CYS A 370 13.54 -20.28 -1.15
C CYS A 370 14.83 -20.12 -0.34
N SER A 371 15.89 -19.62 -1.00
CA SER A 371 17.12 -19.20 -0.36
C SER A 371 17.27 -17.68 -0.44
N PHE A 372 17.90 -17.10 0.55
CA PHE A 372 18.19 -15.67 0.63
C PHE A 372 19.68 -15.47 0.90
N GLU A 373 20.32 -14.65 0.08
CA GLU A 373 21.73 -14.29 0.22
C GLU A 373 21.88 -12.77 0.25
N LEU A 374 22.75 -12.29 1.13
CA LEU A 374 23.19 -10.90 1.16
C LEU A 374 24.53 -10.82 0.45
N ASP A 375 24.56 -10.18 -0.71
CA ASP A 375 25.76 -10.00 -1.51
C ASP A 375 26.30 -8.58 -1.32
N GLU A 376 27.48 -8.47 -0.71
CA GLU A 376 28.14 -7.20 -0.48
C GLU A 376 29.03 -6.85 -1.69
N VAL A 377 28.76 -5.69 -2.29
CA VAL A 377 29.55 -5.21 -3.42
C VAL A 377 30.74 -4.39 -2.90
N PRO A 378 31.97 -4.86 -3.07
CA PRO A 378 33.16 -4.07 -2.74
C PRO A 378 33.22 -2.84 -3.67
N LEU A 379 33.46 -1.68 -3.08
CA LEU A 379 33.65 -0.45 -3.85
C LEU A 379 35.12 -0.35 -4.29
N ASP A 380 35.36 0.01 -5.54
CA ASP A 380 36.72 0.30 -6.03
C ASP A 380 37.21 1.67 -5.50
N ASN A 381 38.53 1.86 -5.47
CA ASN A 381 39.14 3.08 -4.94
C ASN A 381 38.71 4.33 -5.74
N ARG A 382 38.54 4.23 -7.04
CA ARG A 382 38.08 5.31 -7.90
C ARG A 382 36.67 5.78 -7.55
N PHE A 383 35.79 4.81 -7.24
CA PHE A 383 34.42 5.14 -6.79
C PHE A 383 34.45 5.81 -5.41
N VAL A 384 35.30 5.34 -4.49
CA VAL A 384 35.45 5.95 -3.15
C VAL A 384 35.94 7.38 -3.27
N GLU A 385 36.99 7.64 -4.04
CA GLU A 385 37.50 8.99 -4.30
C GLU A 385 36.44 9.92 -4.92
N MET A 386 35.66 9.42 -5.88
CA MET A 386 34.56 10.16 -6.47
C MET A 386 33.45 10.44 -5.42
N TYR A 387 33.13 9.48 -4.59
CA TYR A 387 32.13 9.63 -3.52
C TYR A 387 32.55 10.70 -2.52
N ASP A 388 33.82 10.70 -2.10
CA ASP A 388 34.37 11.70 -1.18
C ASP A 388 34.34 13.12 -1.78
N LYS A 389 34.70 13.28 -3.06
CA LYS A 389 34.54 14.55 -3.76
C LYS A 389 33.07 15.01 -3.84
N CYS A 390 32.13 14.07 -3.98
CA CYS A 390 30.73 14.44 -3.96
C CYS A 390 30.28 14.92 -2.57
N ILE A 391 30.84 14.35 -1.49
CA ILE A 391 30.58 14.84 -0.12
C ILE A 391 31.06 16.26 0.05
N GLU A 392 32.29 16.56 -0.40
CA GLU A 392 32.86 17.91 -0.36
C GLU A 392 31.95 18.90 -1.13
N LEU A 393 31.59 18.58 -2.37
CA LEU A 393 30.69 19.39 -3.19
C LEU A 393 29.35 19.67 -2.48
N TRP A 394 28.75 18.68 -1.85
CA TRP A 394 27.48 18.85 -1.14
C TRP A 394 27.62 19.66 0.15
N ASN A 395 28.77 19.60 0.83
CA ASN A 395 29.07 20.45 1.97
C ASN A 395 29.23 21.93 1.52
N ASP A 396 29.98 22.17 0.46
CA ASP A 396 30.13 23.53 -0.14
C ASP A 396 28.75 24.06 -0.56
N ALA A 397 27.97 23.26 -1.27
CA ALA A 397 26.60 23.64 -1.68
C ALA A 397 25.73 24.01 -0.47
N LYS A 398 25.79 23.25 0.61
CA LYS A 398 25.06 23.52 1.86
C LYS A 398 25.46 24.88 2.44
N ASP A 399 26.77 25.19 2.46
CA ASP A 399 27.28 26.43 3.00
C ASP A 399 26.88 27.64 2.13
N TYR A 400 26.87 27.48 0.81
CA TYR A 400 26.36 28.52 -0.10
C TYR A 400 24.85 28.72 0.08
N PHE A 401 24.08 27.67 0.22
CA PHE A 401 22.63 27.76 0.51
C PHE A 401 22.39 28.49 1.83
N TYR A 402 23.20 28.20 2.86
CA TYR A 402 23.09 28.87 4.15
C TYR A 402 23.40 30.36 4.07
N LYS A 403 24.49 30.71 3.40
CA LYS A 403 24.89 32.13 3.16
C LYS A 403 23.80 32.88 2.36
N ALA A 404 23.29 32.27 1.29
CA ALA A 404 22.21 32.86 0.51
C ALA A 404 20.93 33.07 1.34
N ALA A 405 20.58 32.14 2.20
CA ALA A 405 19.45 32.28 3.09
C ALA A 405 19.59 33.45 4.07
N LEU A 406 20.79 33.64 4.63
CA LEU A 406 21.10 34.80 5.49
C LEU A 406 20.96 36.14 4.79
N LEU A 407 21.33 36.20 3.51
CA LEU A 407 21.26 37.44 2.72
C LEU A 407 19.85 37.82 2.29
N MET A 408 18.95 36.85 2.18
CA MET A 408 17.56 37.06 1.73
C MET A 408 16.58 37.48 2.85
N GLY A 409 16.99 37.46 4.13
CA GLY A 409 16.22 37.93 5.28
C GLY A 409 14.99 37.07 5.60
N ASP A 410 14.15 37.57 6.52
CA ASP A 410 13.00 36.83 7.08
C ASP A 410 11.86 36.52 6.09
N ASP A 411 11.81 37.16 4.92
CA ASP A 411 10.80 36.94 3.88
C ASP A 411 11.01 35.65 3.09
N PHE A 412 12.14 34.96 3.28
CA PHE A 412 12.45 33.73 2.56
C PHE A 412 11.89 32.51 3.33
N LYS A 413 11.01 31.75 2.70
CA LYS A 413 10.45 30.51 3.27
C LYS A 413 11.49 29.41 3.41
N MET A 414 12.39 29.57 4.39
CA MET A 414 13.49 28.67 4.73
C MET A 414 13.13 27.16 4.75
N PRO A 415 11.99 26.73 5.33
CA PRO A 415 11.69 25.29 5.42
C PRO A 415 11.54 24.60 4.06
N GLY A 416 10.94 25.26 3.08
CA GLY A 416 10.71 24.66 1.76
C GLY A 416 12.00 24.45 0.95
N MET A 417 12.95 25.39 1.03
CA MET A 417 14.24 25.31 0.35
C MET A 417 15.11 24.19 0.95
N TRP A 418 15.22 24.12 2.27
CA TRP A 418 15.96 23.05 2.94
C TRP A 418 15.37 21.67 2.67
N GLN A 419 14.05 21.55 2.63
CA GLN A 419 13.40 20.31 2.25
C GLN A 419 13.77 19.86 0.83
N GLN A 420 13.83 20.81 -0.12
CA GLN A 420 14.25 20.51 -1.50
C GLN A 420 15.73 20.15 -1.58
N PHE A 421 16.60 20.87 -0.86
CA PHE A 421 18.03 20.58 -0.79
C PHE A 421 18.27 19.15 -0.29
N TRP A 422 17.71 18.80 0.87
CA TRP A 422 17.89 17.46 1.44
C TRP A 422 17.26 16.37 0.58
N ALA A 423 16.13 16.63 -0.05
CA ALA A 423 15.56 15.70 -1.00
C ALA A 423 16.42 15.49 -2.25
N ALA A 424 17.10 16.53 -2.73
CA ALA A 424 18.05 16.43 -3.84
C ALA A 424 19.31 15.66 -3.43
N HIS A 425 19.87 15.98 -2.25
CA HIS A 425 21.02 15.30 -1.66
C HIS A 425 20.76 13.78 -1.52
N GLN A 426 19.65 13.39 -0.88
CA GLN A 426 19.28 11.97 -0.70
C GLN A 426 19.12 11.25 -2.05
N ARG A 427 18.48 11.90 -3.04
CA ARG A 427 18.34 11.32 -4.38
C ARG A 427 19.70 11.15 -5.06
N PHE A 428 20.59 12.12 -4.98
CA PHE A 428 21.92 12.08 -5.59
C PHE A 428 22.72 10.89 -5.07
N PHE A 429 22.90 10.77 -3.75
CA PHE A 429 23.68 9.68 -3.16
C PHE A 429 23.01 8.32 -3.36
N LYS A 430 21.66 8.27 -3.33
CA LYS A 430 20.93 7.05 -3.68
C LYS A 430 21.27 6.55 -5.09
N TYR A 431 21.26 7.44 -6.10
CA TYR A 431 21.58 7.03 -7.46
C TYR A 431 23.07 6.70 -7.63
N LEU A 432 23.93 7.44 -6.95
CA LEU A 432 25.37 7.18 -6.96
C LEU A 432 25.66 5.76 -6.40
N CYS A 433 25.12 5.41 -5.25
CA CYS A 433 25.26 4.07 -4.68
C CYS A 433 24.60 2.97 -5.53
N MET A 434 23.49 3.26 -6.20
CA MET A 434 22.90 2.32 -7.14
C MET A 434 23.81 2.05 -8.33
N SER A 435 24.44 3.10 -8.90
CA SER A 435 25.33 2.95 -10.05
C SER A 435 26.54 2.07 -9.75
N ALA A 436 27.09 2.13 -8.54
CA ALA A 436 28.17 1.26 -8.10
C ALA A 436 27.82 -0.23 -8.12
N LYS A 437 26.53 -0.57 -7.92
CA LYS A 437 26.06 -1.94 -7.88
C LYS A 437 25.76 -2.52 -9.25
N VAL A 438 25.60 -1.69 -10.29
CA VAL A 438 25.15 -2.14 -11.62
C VAL A 438 26.06 -3.23 -12.22
N PRO A 439 27.41 -3.09 -12.26
CA PRO A 439 28.26 -4.13 -12.84
C PRO A 439 28.12 -5.48 -12.13
N HIS A 440 27.97 -5.44 -10.80
CA HIS A 440 27.82 -6.62 -10.00
C HIS A 440 26.48 -7.33 -10.25
N VAL A 441 25.38 -6.57 -10.26
CA VAL A 441 24.03 -7.08 -10.56
C VAL A 441 23.97 -7.69 -11.95
N VAL A 442 24.59 -7.04 -12.96
CA VAL A 442 24.67 -7.57 -14.34
C VAL A 442 25.42 -8.90 -14.37
N ARG A 443 26.52 -9.02 -13.61
CA ARG A 443 27.29 -10.28 -13.52
C ARG A 443 26.45 -11.41 -12.94
N ILE A 444 25.76 -11.16 -11.82
CA ILE A 444 24.88 -12.15 -11.18
C ILE A 444 23.74 -12.54 -12.12
N ALA A 445 23.09 -11.57 -12.76
CA ALA A 445 22.01 -11.82 -13.69
C ALA A 445 22.43 -12.70 -14.85
N ARG A 446 23.59 -12.42 -15.46
CA ARG A 446 24.16 -13.24 -16.54
C ARG A 446 24.51 -14.65 -16.07
N GLN A 447 25.05 -14.80 -14.86
CA GLN A 447 25.34 -16.11 -14.28
C GLN A 447 24.07 -16.92 -14.04
N ALA A 448 23.01 -16.29 -13.48
CA ALA A 448 21.73 -16.94 -13.28
C ALA A 448 21.09 -17.37 -14.60
N GLN A 449 21.16 -16.54 -15.65
CA GLN A 449 20.67 -16.86 -16.98
C GLN A 449 21.42 -18.05 -17.62
N ARG A 450 22.76 -18.13 -17.44
CA ARG A 450 23.55 -19.29 -17.91
C ARG A 450 23.17 -20.58 -17.20
N ASN A 451 22.61 -20.47 -15.99
CA ASN A 451 22.12 -21.59 -15.19
C ASN A 451 20.62 -21.85 -15.42
N ASP A 452 20.07 -21.37 -16.53
CA ASP A 452 18.66 -21.52 -16.93
C ASP A 452 17.65 -21.02 -15.88
N LYS A 453 18.00 -19.94 -15.16
CA LYS A 453 17.12 -19.30 -14.16
C LYS A 453 16.48 -18.04 -14.73
N CYS A 454 15.20 -17.84 -14.44
CA CYS A 454 14.54 -16.56 -14.64
C CYS A 454 15.10 -15.50 -13.68
N VAL A 455 15.37 -14.29 -14.21
CA VAL A 455 15.97 -13.21 -13.44
C VAL A 455 14.99 -12.04 -13.34
N ILE A 456 14.68 -11.64 -12.10
CA ILE A 456 13.89 -10.44 -11.82
C ILE A 456 14.75 -9.48 -11.01
N ILE A 457 14.97 -8.26 -11.53
CA ILE A 457 15.77 -7.23 -10.86
C ILE A 457 14.84 -6.17 -10.29
N GLY A 458 14.71 -6.14 -8.98
CA GLY A 458 13.96 -5.10 -8.27
C GLY A 458 14.83 -3.86 -8.02
N LEU A 459 14.40 -2.71 -8.50
CA LEU A 459 15.08 -1.43 -8.32
C LEU A 459 14.26 -0.50 -7.43
N GLN A 460 14.92 0.26 -6.57
CA GLN A 460 14.26 1.30 -5.77
C GLN A 460 13.75 2.47 -6.63
N SER A 461 14.30 2.67 -7.83
CA SER A 461 13.90 3.69 -8.79
C SER A 461 14.52 3.38 -10.14
N THR A 462 13.75 3.48 -11.21
CA THR A 462 14.21 3.29 -12.60
C THR A 462 14.74 4.57 -13.25
N GLY A 463 14.44 5.74 -12.67
CA GLY A 463 14.81 7.03 -13.29
C GLY A 463 13.91 7.47 -14.45
N GLU A 464 12.99 6.64 -14.94
CA GLU A 464 12.14 6.90 -16.12
C GLU A 464 11.36 8.21 -16.07
N GLN A 465 10.86 8.60 -14.89
CA GLN A 465 10.14 9.87 -14.74
C GLN A 465 10.96 11.11 -15.11
N ARG A 466 12.30 11.04 -15.09
CA ARG A 466 13.18 12.15 -15.47
C ARG A 466 13.47 12.19 -16.97
N VAL A 467 13.61 11.03 -17.61
CA VAL A 467 13.84 10.94 -19.06
C VAL A 467 12.66 11.53 -19.81
N MET A 468 11.43 11.25 -19.36
CA MET A 468 10.20 11.80 -19.97
C MET A 468 10.04 13.32 -19.75
N CYS A 469 10.63 13.90 -18.71
CA CYS A 469 10.60 15.36 -18.49
C CYS A 469 11.61 16.14 -19.34
N HIS A 470 12.66 15.48 -19.83
CA HIS A 470 13.70 16.12 -20.67
C HIS A 470 13.46 15.92 -22.18
N LEU A 471 12.51 15.03 -22.56
CA LEU A 471 12.10 14.79 -23.95
C LEU A 471 10.83 15.59 -24.34
N LYS A 472 10.34 16.44 -23.46
CA LYS A 472 9.26 17.43 -23.70
C LYS A 472 9.84 18.85 -23.62
#